data_93e7d83c384b4343a884977bbca8e725
#
_entry.id   93e7d83c384b4343a884977bbca8e725
#
_cell.length_a   1.000
_cell.length_b   1.000
_cell.length_c   1.000
_cell.angle_alpha   90.00
_cell.angle_beta   90.00
_cell.angle_gamma   90.00
#
_symmetry.space_group_name_H-M   'P 1'
#
loop_
_entity.id
_entity.type
_entity.pdbx_description
1 polymer ?
#
loop_
_entity_poly.entity_id
_entity_poly.type
_entity_poly.pdbx_seq_one_letter_code
_entity_poly.pdbx_strand_id
1 'polypeptide(L)'
;MYLPRHFAAEDPAEVLRLLRARPLATLVTQDAEGLDANPVVLLPDTDAQGRLSRLRGHVARGNPLWRRAGAAGCEVLALFHGAQAYISPGAHPRKAVDGKVVPTWNYLIVQVAGRLRAIDDPDWLRALVGELTDTHESMREQPWAVSDAPEDYVRSMLAGVVGIDIEVLRVTAKFKLSQNHPEPARAALARALEQGAGDDARELASRMLGAY
;
A
#
# COMPACT_ATOMS: atom_id res chain seq x y z
N MET A 1 6.10 14.02 -0.96
CA MET A 1 6.79 13.34 -2.10
C MET A 1 6.82 14.28 -3.30
N TYR A 2 7.94 14.33 -4.06
CA TYR A 2 7.98 15.03 -5.36
C TYR A 2 7.10 14.30 -6.39
N LEU A 3 6.11 15.01 -6.96
CA LEU A 3 5.08 14.42 -7.81
C LEU A 3 4.88 15.27 -9.09
N PRO A 4 5.60 14.96 -10.18
CA PRO A 4 5.27 15.50 -11.48
C PRO A 4 3.84 15.12 -11.89
N ARG A 5 3.12 16.08 -12.49
CA ARG A 5 1.69 15.91 -12.82
C ARG A 5 1.39 14.65 -13.64
N HIS A 6 2.24 14.32 -14.61
CA HIS A 6 2.06 13.14 -15.47
C HIS A 6 2.27 11.80 -14.77
N PHE A 7 2.75 11.79 -13.51
CA PHE A 7 2.87 10.59 -12.68
C PHE A 7 1.85 10.55 -11.53
N ALA A 8 1.03 11.59 -11.39
CA ALA A 8 -0.01 11.59 -10.37
C ALA A 8 -1.11 10.58 -10.73
N ALA A 9 -1.45 9.70 -9.78
CA ALA A 9 -2.62 8.85 -9.88
C ALA A 9 -3.77 9.56 -9.16
N GLU A 10 -4.71 10.09 -9.94
CA GLU A 10 -5.81 10.91 -9.43
C GLU A 10 -7.11 10.11 -9.22
N ASP A 11 -7.21 8.91 -9.81
CA ASP A 11 -8.37 8.04 -9.64
C ASP A 11 -8.36 7.36 -8.26
N PRO A 12 -9.32 7.67 -7.35
CA PRO A 12 -9.41 7.04 -6.05
C PRO A 12 -9.59 5.52 -6.09
N ALA A 13 -10.25 4.99 -7.12
CA ALA A 13 -10.46 3.55 -7.27
C ALA A 13 -9.14 2.81 -7.54
N GLU A 14 -8.25 3.41 -8.34
CA GLU A 14 -6.90 2.89 -8.59
C GLU A 14 -6.05 2.85 -7.31
N VAL A 15 -6.11 3.94 -6.54
CA VAL A 15 -5.42 4.03 -5.25
C VAL A 15 -5.91 2.93 -4.32
N LEU A 16 -7.23 2.78 -4.15
CA LEU A 16 -7.83 1.75 -3.28
C LEU A 16 -7.49 0.33 -3.75
N ARG A 17 -7.46 0.08 -5.07
CA ARG A 17 -7.02 -1.22 -5.62
C ARG A 17 -5.60 -1.55 -5.18
N LEU A 18 -4.67 -0.60 -5.24
CA LEU A 18 -3.29 -0.81 -4.79
C LEU A 18 -3.23 -1.11 -3.30
N LEU A 19 -3.92 -0.33 -2.46
CA LEU A 19 -3.92 -0.55 -1.01
C LEU A 19 -4.47 -1.94 -0.64
N ARG A 20 -5.53 -2.39 -1.30
CA ARG A 20 -6.13 -3.72 -1.09
C ARG A 20 -5.24 -4.86 -1.59
N ALA A 21 -4.58 -4.67 -2.72
CA ALA A 21 -3.67 -5.67 -3.28
C ALA A 21 -2.33 -5.75 -2.53
N ARG A 22 -1.90 -4.67 -1.88
CA ARG A 22 -0.62 -4.55 -1.15
C ARG A 22 -0.87 -3.93 0.24
N PRO A 23 -1.58 -4.63 1.14
CA PRO A 23 -2.05 -4.06 2.40
C PRO A 23 -0.95 -3.86 3.44
N LEU A 24 0.24 -4.47 3.27
CA LEU A 24 1.37 -4.28 4.18
C LEU A 24 2.01 -2.91 3.92
N ALA A 25 1.70 -1.95 4.78
CA ALA A 25 2.25 -0.59 4.74
C ALA A 25 3.43 -0.43 5.69
N THR A 26 4.34 0.49 5.38
CA THR A 26 5.31 0.99 6.35
C THR A 26 4.74 2.24 7.02
N LEU A 27 4.47 2.18 8.32
CA LEU A 27 4.05 3.33 9.13
C LEU A 27 5.28 4.04 9.67
N VAL A 28 5.47 5.28 9.27
CA VAL A 28 6.54 6.16 9.77
C VAL A 28 5.94 7.12 10.78
N THR A 29 6.48 7.13 11.99
CA THR A 29 6.15 8.08 13.06
C THR A 29 7.41 8.79 13.55
N GLN A 30 7.24 9.91 14.22
CA GLN A 30 8.33 10.67 14.82
C GLN A 30 7.96 11.06 16.26
N ASP A 31 8.91 10.94 17.15
CA ASP A 31 8.84 11.43 18.54
C ASP A 31 10.19 12.06 18.98
N ALA A 32 10.36 12.25 20.28
CA ALA A 32 11.59 12.83 20.84
C ALA A 32 12.84 11.94 20.62
N GLU A 33 12.65 10.64 20.42
CA GLU A 33 13.75 9.69 20.15
C GLU A 33 14.11 9.64 18.64
N GLY A 34 13.29 10.26 17.78
CA GLY A 34 13.52 10.34 16.34
C GLY A 34 12.44 9.65 15.51
N LEU A 35 12.83 9.26 14.30
CA LEU A 35 11.96 8.54 13.35
C LEU A 35 11.97 7.04 13.66
N ASP A 36 10.79 6.44 13.54
CA ASP A 36 10.60 4.99 13.62
C ASP A 36 9.69 4.51 12.48
N ALA A 37 9.91 3.29 12.00
CA ALA A 37 9.19 2.71 10.89
C ALA A 37 8.76 1.28 11.21
N ASN A 38 7.44 1.03 11.15
CA ASN A 38 6.83 -0.26 11.47
C ASN A 38 6.05 -0.80 10.26
N PRO A 39 6.27 -2.06 9.84
CA PRO A 39 5.40 -2.72 8.89
C PRO A 39 4.08 -3.12 9.57
N VAL A 40 2.95 -2.69 9.00
CA VAL A 40 1.61 -2.99 9.54
C VAL A 40 0.66 -3.28 8.38
N VAL A 41 -0.13 -4.36 8.50
CA VAL A 41 -1.21 -4.66 7.56
C VAL A 41 -2.40 -3.74 7.88
N LEU A 42 -2.90 -3.04 6.86
CA LEU A 42 -3.96 -2.04 7.01
C LEU A 42 -5.13 -2.33 6.08
N LEU A 43 -6.36 -2.23 6.62
CA LEU A 43 -7.60 -2.22 5.86
C LEU A 43 -7.98 -0.77 5.51
N PRO A 44 -8.26 -0.46 4.24
CA PRO A 44 -8.75 0.85 3.83
C PRO A 44 -10.27 0.94 3.93
N ASP A 45 -10.79 1.95 4.63
CA ASP A 45 -12.20 2.34 4.63
C ASP A 45 -12.41 3.57 3.74
N THR A 46 -13.61 3.67 3.16
CA THR A 46 -13.97 4.79 2.29
C THR A 46 -15.12 5.61 2.86
N ASP A 47 -15.17 6.88 2.47
CA ASP A 47 -16.34 7.73 2.69
C ASP A 47 -17.48 7.39 1.72
N ALA A 48 -18.61 8.08 1.86
CA ALA A 48 -19.78 7.89 1.01
C ALA A 48 -19.53 8.23 -0.48
N GLN A 49 -18.43 8.91 -0.79
CA GLN A 49 -17.98 9.23 -2.15
C GLN A 49 -16.93 8.24 -2.67
N GLY A 50 -16.65 7.16 -1.94
CA GLY A 50 -15.66 6.15 -2.32
C GLY A 50 -14.20 6.59 -2.16
N ARG A 51 -13.92 7.69 -1.46
CA ARG A 51 -12.55 8.17 -1.20
C ARG A 51 -12.02 7.54 0.08
N LEU A 52 -10.72 7.24 0.12
CA LEU A 52 -10.06 6.75 1.33
C LEU A 52 -10.24 7.74 2.48
N SER A 53 -10.85 7.29 3.57
CA SER A 53 -11.14 8.11 4.76
C SER A 53 -10.44 7.61 6.01
N ARG A 54 -10.14 6.31 6.09
CA ARG A 54 -9.55 5.68 7.26
C ARG A 54 -8.68 4.49 6.86
N LEU A 55 -7.68 4.19 7.69
CA LEU A 55 -6.90 2.94 7.63
C LEU A 55 -6.96 2.28 9.01
N ARG A 56 -7.31 0.99 9.05
CA ARG A 56 -7.41 0.22 10.30
C ARG A 56 -6.47 -0.98 10.27
N GLY A 57 -5.84 -1.27 11.39
CA GLY A 57 -4.96 -2.41 11.57
C GLY A 57 -4.70 -2.69 13.04
N HIS A 58 -3.75 -3.55 13.34
CA HIS A 58 -3.31 -3.78 14.72
C HIS A 58 -1.81 -4.03 14.77
N VAL A 59 -1.24 -3.86 15.96
CA VAL A 59 0.14 -4.19 16.28
C VAL A 59 0.20 -5.06 17.52
N ALA A 60 1.28 -5.80 17.70
CA ALA A 60 1.51 -6.51 18.96
C ALA A 60 1.54 -5.51 20.12
N ARG A 61 0.97 -5.88 21.29
CA ARG A 61 0.96 -5.04 22.50
C ARG A 61 2.36 -4.66 22.97
N GLY A 62 3.37 -5.48 22.66
CA GLY A 62 4.78 -5.17 22.90
C GLY A 62 5.38 -4.12 21.98
N ASN A 63 4.76 -3.82 20.82
CA ASN A 63 5.24 -2.79 19.90
C ASN A 63 5.00 -1.39 20.49
N PRO A 64 6.01 -0.51 20.59
CA PRO A 64 5.86 0.81 21.20
C PRO A 64 5.02 1.79 20.33
N LEU A 65 4.75 1.50 19.08
CA LEU A 65 4.04 2.38 18.14
C LEU A 65 2.73 2.94 18.72
N TRP A 66 1.91 2.08 19.33
CA TRP A 66 0.61 2.50 19.86
C TRP A 66 0.72 3.46 21.07
N ARG A 67 1.84 3.37 21.84
CA ARG A 67 2.08 4.28 22.97
C ARG A 67 2.45 5.68 22.52
N ARG A 68 3.09 5.81 21.33
CA ARG A 68 3.44 7.09 20.73
C ARG A 68 2.20 7.90 20.34
N ALA A 69 1.10 7.22 20.02
CA ALA A 69 -0.17 7.89 19.72
C ALA A 69 -0.70 8.72 20.91
N GLY A 70 -0.47 8.25 22.15
CA GLY A 70 -1.03 8.92 23.33
C GLY A 70 -2.55 9.09 23.25
N ALA A 71 -3.13 9.90 24.13
CA ALA A 71 -4.56 10.19 24.12
C ALA A 71 -4.98 11.14 22.96
N ALA A 72 -4.07 12.01 22.51
CA ALA A 72 -4.33 12.99 21.45
C ALA A 72 -4.13 12.46 20.04
N GLY A 73 -3.55 11.27 19.89
CA GLY A 73 -3.07 10.74 18.61
C GLY A 73 -1.76 11.37 18.18
N CYS A 74 -1.06 10.75 17.22
CA CYS A 74 0.16 11.29 16.62
C CYS A 74 0.06 11.36 15.10
N GLU A 75 0.88 12.21 14.48
CA GLU A 75 1.03 12.22 13.03
C GLU A 75 1.72 10.95 12.55
N VAL A 76 1.25 10.43 11.42
CA VAL A 76 1.79 9.24 10.79
C VAL A 76 1.84 9.40 9.28
N LEU A 77 2.86 8.79 8.66
CA LEU A 77 2.93 8.61 7.23
C LEU A 77 2.91 7.10 6.92
N ALA A 78 1.83 6.62 6.29
CA ALA A 78 1.75 5.26 5.79
C ALA A 78 2.23 5.21 4.33
N LEU A 79 3.18 4.32 4.05
CA LEU A 79 3.76 4.09 2.73
C LEU A 79 3.31 2.72 2.22
N PHE A 80 2.56 2.72 1.11
CA PHE A 80 2.18 1.49 0.41
C PHE A 80 3.01 1.38 -0.86
N HIS A 81 3.78 0.30 -0.97
CA HIS A 81 4.60 -0.01 -2.12
C HIS A 81 3.85 -0.98 -3.04
N GLY A 82 3.62 -0.57 -4.29
CA GLY A 82 3.13 -1.44 -5.34
C GLY A 82 4.25 -2.05 -6.16
N ALA A 83 3.91 -2.49 -7.37
CA ALA A 83 4.87 -3.06 -8.31
C ALA A 83 6.01 -2.09 -8.63
N GLN A 84 7.22 -2.64 -8.79
CA GLN A 84 8.41 -1.88 -9.15
C GLN A 84 9.34 -2.68 -10.06
N ALA A 85 9.96 -2.02 -11.03
CA ALA A 85 10.93 -2.66 -11.90
C ALA A 85 11.94 -1.67 -12.47
N TYR A 86 13.15 -2.18 -12.71
CA TYR A 86 14.17 -1.49 -13.48
C TYR A 86 13.78 -1.43 -14.95
N ILE A 87 13.90 -0.25 -15.54
CA ILE A 87 13.63 -0.01 -16.96
C ILE A 87 14.96 0.14 -17.70
N SER A 88 15.34 -0.90 -18.42
CA SER A 88 16.52 -0.87 -19.28
C SER A 88 16.31 0.03 -20.49
N PRO A 89 17.24 0.91 -20.81
CA PRO A 89 17.19 1.68 -22.06
C PRO A 89 17.43 0.79 -23.30
N GLY A 90 17.77 -0.48 -23.11
CA GLY A 90 18.07 -1.43 -24.17
C GLY A 90 16.92 -1.61 -25.17
N ALA A 91 15.68 -1.59 -24.68
CA ALA A 91 14.47 -1.75 -25.49
C ALA A 91 13.90 -0.42 -26.05
N HIS A 92 14.50 0.71 -25.70
CA HIS A 92 13.99 2.02 -26.14
C HIS A 92 14.37 2.28 -27.61
N PRO A 93 13.39 2.60 -28.52
CA PRO A 93 13.65 2.79 -29.95
C PRO A 93 14.73 3.84 -30.25
N ARG A 94 14.80 4.90 -29.46
CA ARG A 94 15.77 5.98 -29.61
C ARG A 94 17.22 5.55 -29.39
N LYS A 95 17.45 4.40 -28.72
CA LYS A 95 18.81 3.84 -28.54
C LYS A 95 19.51 3.64 -29.87
N ALA A 96 18.80 3.16 -30.90
CA ALA A 96 19.36 2.92 -32.22
C ALA A 96 19.49 4.20 -33.06
N VAL A 97 18.82 5.31 -32.70
CA VAL A 97 18.79 6.56 -33.48
C VAL A 97 19.90 7.52 -33.04
N ASP A 98 19.96 7.84 -31.75
CA ASP A 98 20.89 8.85 -31.24
C ASP A 98 21.51 8.47 -29.87
N GLY A 99 21.14 7.30 -29.31
CA GLY A 99 21.64 6.80 -28.05
C GLY A 99 21.26 7.63 -26.81
N LYS A 100 20.44 8.68 -26.93
CA LYS A 100 20.06 9.57 -25.83
C LYS A 100 18.98 8.96 -24.96
N VAL A 101 19.31 7.87 -24.32
CA VAL A 101 18.44 7.11 -23.39
C VAL A 101 19.22 6.77 -22.13
N VAL A 102 18.52 6.74 -21.00
CA VAL A 102 19.08 6.42 -19.68
C VAL A 102 18.23 5.38 -18.97
N PRO A 103 18.83 4.56 -18.10
CA PRO A 103 18.07 3.65 -17.25
C PRO A 103 17.23 4.42 -16.23
N THR A 104 16.13 3.80 -15.80
CA THR A 104 15.29 4.34 -14.74
C THR A 104 14.56 3.20 -14.00
N TRP A 105 13.76 3.56 -13.00
CA TRP A 105 12.80 2.67 -12.35
C TRP A 105 11.39 3.15 -12.63
N ASN A 106 10.49 2.21 -12.92
CA ASN A 106 9.05 2.40 -12.82
C ASN A 106 8.58 1.80 -11.49
N TYR A 107 7.57 2.41 -10.90
CA TYR A 107 7.04 2.00 -9.60
C TYR A 107 5.68 2.63 -9.33
N LEU A 108 4.92 1.95 -8.45
CA LEU A 108 3.67 2.46 -7.87
C LEU A 108 3.91 2.72 -6.39
N ILE A 109 3.53 3.88 -5.90
CA ILE A 109 3.60 4.20 -4.48
C ILE A 109 2.43 5.09 -4.07
N VAL A 110 1.84 4.77 -2.92
CA VAL A 110 0.84 5.61 -2.28
C VAL A 110 1.36 6.02 -0.90
N GLN A 111 1.29 7.31 -0.63
CA GLN A 111 1.57 7.90 0.68
C GLN A 111 0.28 8.42 1.27
N VAL A 112 -0.04 7.99 2.48
CA VAL A 112 -1.17 8.45 3.26
C VAL A 112 -0.64 9.14 4.50
N ALA A 113 -0.81 10.46 4.59
CA ALA A 113 -0.56 11.22 5.81
C ALA A 113 -1.86 11.24 6.63
N GLY A 114 -1.76 10.97 7.91
CA GLY A 114 -2.91 10.85 8.79
C GLY A 114 -2.60 11.07 10.25
N ARG A 115 -3.63 10.91 11.08
CA ARG A 115 -3.55 10.93 12.53
C ARG A 115 -3.83 9.53 13.06
N LEU A 116 -2.81 8.92 13.67
CA LEU A 116 -2.90 7.61 14.27
C LEU A 116 -3.45 7.70 15.69
N ARG A 117 -4.40 6.84 16.03
CA ARG A 117 -4.91 6.60 17.37
C ARG A 117 -4.80 5.12 17.72
N ALA A 118 -4.50 4.83 18.96
CA ALA A 118 -4.53 3.48 19.48
C ALA A 118 -5.94 3.14 20.01
N ILE A 119 -6.41 1.94 19.70
CA ILE A 119 -7.70 1.42 20.17
C ILE A 119 -7.44 0.17 21.00
N ASP A 120 -7.69 0.25 22.30
CA ASP A 120 -7.58 -0.89 23.23
C ASP A 120 -8.97 -1.35 23.67
N ASP A 121 -9.79 -1.76 22.69
CA ASP A 121 -11.17 -2.19 22.85
C ASP A 121 -11.31 -3.61 22.27
N PRO A 122 -11.67 -4.61 23.09
CA PRO A 122 -11.76 -6.01 22.67
C PRO A 122 -12.80 -6.25 21.56
N ASP A 123 -13.95 -5.55 21.60
CA ASP A 123 -15.02 -5.73 20.60
C ASP A 123 -14.61 -5.14 19.27
N TRP A 124 -13.99 -3.96 19.28
CA TRP A 124 -13.41 -3.33 18.08
C TRP A 124 -12.30 -4.21 17.48
N LEU A 125 -11.40 -4.74 18.32
CA LEU A 125 -10.32 -5.63 17.87
C LEU A 125 -10.87 -6.91 17.25
N ARG A 126 -11.91 -7.51 17.88
CA ARG A 126 -12.55 -8.71 17.35
C ARG A 126 -13.17 -8.47 15.98
N ALA A 127 -13.87 -7.36 15.81
CA ALA A 127 -14.45 -6.96 14.53
C ALA A 127 -13.36 -6.75 13.46
N LEU A 128 -12.30 -6.01 13.78
CA LEU A 128 -11.18 -5.78 12.87
C LEU A 128 -10.50 -7.08 12.44
N VAL A 129 -10.20 -7.98 13.38
CA VAL A 129 -9.53 -9.25 13.07
C VAL A 129 -10.44 -10.14 12.21
N GLY A 130 -11.76 -10.12 12.45
CA GLY A 130 -12.75 -10.78 11.59
C GLY A 130 -12.67 -10.25 10.15
N GLU A 131 -12.78 -8.93 9.96
CA GLU A 131 -12.71 -8.30 8.64
C GLU A 131 -11.37 -8.55 7.92
N LEU A 132 -10.23 -8.51 8.65
CA LEU A 132 -8.91 -8.84 8.11
C LEU A 132 -8.87 -10.29 7.62
N THR A 133 -9.37 -11.22 8.45
CA THR A 133 -9.43 -12.64 8.12
C THR A 133 -10.30 -12.86 6.88
N ASP A 134 -11.52 -12.36 6.88
CA ASP A 134 -12.46 -12.52 5.77
C ASP A 134 -11.87 -11.95 4.47
N THR A 135 -11.21 -10.79 4.54
CA THR A 135 -10.57 -10.16 3.39
C THR A 135 -9.47 -11.05 2.80
N HIS A 136 -8.60 -11.61 3.64
CA HIS A 136 -7.43 -12.37 3.16
C HIS A 136 -7.71 -13.84 2.88
N GLU A 137 -8.77 -14.40 3.46
CA GLU A 137 -9.21 -15.78 3.23
C GLU A 137 -10.22 -15.91 2.07
N SER A 138 -10.87 -14.81 1.65
CA SER A 138 -11.96 -14.79 0.65
C SER A 138 -11.66 -15.51 -0.67
N MET A 139 -10.39 -15.61 -1.07
CA MET A 139 -9.95 -16.24 -2.32
C MET A 139 -9.50 -17.68 -2.14
N ARG A 140 -9.57 -18.23 -0.93
CA ARG A 140 -9.17 -19.62 -0.66
C ARG A 140 -10.34 -20.56 -0.92
N GLU A 141 -10.02 -21.77 -1.35
CA GLU A 141 -11.01 -22.81 -1.58
C GLU A 141 -11.72 -23.23 -0.28
N GLN A 142 -11.00 -23.20 0.84
CA GLN A 142 -11.53 -23.43 2.20
C GLN A 142 -11.05 -22.28 3.10
N PRO A 143 -11.83 -21.18 3.15
CA PRO A 143 -11.45 -20.02 3.95
C PRO A 143 -11.50 -20.35 5.44
N TRP A 144 -10.49 -19.94 6.18
CA TRP A 144 -10.48 -19.98 7.63
C TRP A 144 -11.25 -18.80 8.21
N ALA A 145 -12.04 -19.04 9.25
CA ALA A 145 -12.76 -17.98 9.97
C ALA A 145 -12.31 -17.91 11.42
N VAL A 146 -12.42 -16.74 12.06
CA VAL A 146 -12.07 -16.55 13.47
C VAL A 146 -12.89 -17.50 14.38
N SER A 147 -14.10 -17.88 13.96
CA SER A 147 -14.96 -18.84 14.67
C SER A 147 -14.45 -20.27 14.65
N ASP A 148 -13.47 -20.62 13.81
CA ASP A 148 -12.87 -21.96 13.77
C ASP A 148 -11.92 -22.20 14.94
N ALA A 149 -11.47 -21.13 15.60
CA ALA A 149 -10.64 -21.19 16.78
C ALA A 149 -11.49 -21.19 18.08
N PRO A 150 -11.03 -21.88 19.17
CA PRO A 150 -11.70 -21.79 20.47
C PRO A 150 -11.80 -20.36 20.99
N GLU A 151 -12.93 -20.00 21.56
CA GLU A 151 -13.24 -18.62 22.00
C GLU A 151 -12.26 -18.07 23.06
N ASP A 152 -11.82 -18.92 23.99
CA ASP A 152 -10.84 -18.57 25.03
C ASP A 152 -9.45 -18.29 24.42
N TYR A 153 -9.07 -19.03 23.38
CA TYR A 153 -7.86 -18.80 22.61
C TYR A 153 -7.94 -17.46 21.86
N VAL A 154 -9.03 -17.21 21.13
CA VAL A 154 -9.24 -15.94 20.41
C VAL A 154 -9.13 -14.76 21.37
N ARG A 155 -9.79 -14.83 22.53
CA ARG A 155 -9.73 -13.78 23.57
C ARG A 155 -8.30 -13.55 24.07
N SER A 156 -7.55 -14.63 24.29
CA SER A 156 -6.15 -14.55 24.68
C SER A 156 -5.28 -13.86 23.62
N MET A 157 -5.50 -14.17 22.34
CA MET A 157 -4.76 -13.55 21.24
C MET A 157 -5.10 -12.06 21.08
N LEU A 158 -6.38 -11.70 21.20
CA LEU A 158 -6.82 -10.30 21.16
C LEU A 158 -6.21 -9.46 22.29
N ALA A 159 -6.03 -10.03 23.50
CA ALA A 159 -5.35 -9.36 24.60
C ALA A 159 -3.87 -9.06 24.30
N GLY A 160 -3.26 -9.78 23.36
CA GLY A 160 -1.86 -9.60 22.92
C GLY A 160 -1.65 -8.51 21.87
N VAL A 161 -2.71 -7.85 21.39
CA VAL A 161 -2.65 -6.83 20.35
C VAL A 161 -3.29 -5.52 20.77
N VAL A 162 -3.00 -4.45 20.01
CA VAL A 162 -3.63 -3.13 20.15
C VAL A 162 -4.03 -2.65 18.76
N GLY A 163 -5.24 -2.14 18.62
CA GLY A 163 -5.76 -1.58 17.39
C GLY A 163 -5.07 -0.27 17.02
N ILE A 164 -4.90 -0.09 15.73
CA ILE A 164 -4.40 1.12 15.08
C ILE A 164 -5.48 1.66 14.17
N ASP A 165 -5.91 2.87 14.45
CA ASP A 165 -6.90 3.61 13.67
C ASP A 165 -6.26 4.90 13.15
N ILE A 166 -6.24 5.07 11.82
CA ILE A 166 -5.62 6.23 11.17
C ILE A 166 -6.68 7.01 10.42
N GLU A 167 -7.00 8.21 10.91
CA GLU A 167 -7.78 9.19 10.17
C GLU A 167 -6.95 9.73 9.00
N VAL A 168 -7.47 9.64 7.78
CA VAL A 168 -6.76 10.06 6.57
C VAL A 168 -6.90 11.57 6.38
N LEU A 169 -5.78 12.28 6.37
CA LEU A 169 -5.72 13.72 6.14
C LEU A 169 -5.33 14.06 4.70
N ARG A 170 -4.45 13.26 4.09
CA ARG A 170 -3.99 13.49 2.72
C ARG A 170 -3.50 12.19 2.09
N VAL A 171 -3.92 11.96 0.86
CA VAL A 171 -3.41 10.88 0.00
C VAL A 171 -2.56 11.48 -1.12
N THR A 172 -1.42 10.88 -1.39
CA THR A 172 -0.55 11.24 -2.51
C THR A 172 -0.12 9.95 -3.21
N ALA A 173 -0.58 9.76 -4.44
CA ALA A 173 -0.27 8.56 -5.22
C ALA A 173 0.59 8.91 -6.45
N LYS A 174 1.66 8.14 -6.66
CA LYS A 174 2.57 8.27 -7.78
C LYS A 174 2.71 6.94 -8.50
N PHE A 175 2.22 6.90 -9.73
CA PHE A 175 2.33 5.76 -10.64
C PHE A 175 3.27 6.16 -11.78
N LYS A 176 4.57 5.86 -11.60
CA LYS A 176 5.57 6.15 -12.62
C LYS A 176 5.64 4.97 -13.58
N LEU A 177 5.07 5.15 -14.77
CA LEU A 177 4.86 4.14 -15.80
C LEU A 177 5.43 4.59 -17.16
N SER A 178 6.47 5.42 -17.16
CA SER A 178 7.08 5.98 -18.38
C SER A 178 6.13 6.87 -19.21
N GLN A 179 5.13 7.51 -18.58
CA GLN A 179 4.13 8.37 -19.26
C GLN A 179 4.75 9.61 -19.94
N ASN A 180 5.96 9.97 -19.54
CA ASN A 180 6.73 11.05 -20.16
C ASN A 180 7.37 10.66 -21.51
N HIS A 181 7.25 9.40 -21.95
CA HIS A 181 7.73 8.94 -23.23
C HIS A 181 6.58 8.83 -24.24
N PRO A 182 6.86 9.01 -25.56
CA PRO A 182 5.89 8.74 -26.62
C PRO A 182 5.37 7.30 -26.56
N GLU A 183 4.12 7.10 -26.98
CA GLU A 183 3.44 5.80 -26.92
C GLU A 183 4.25 4.64 -27.54
N PRO A 184 4.89 4.74 -28.73
CA PRO A 184 5.67 3.63 -29.29
C PRO A 184 6.88 3.23 -28.42
N ALA A 185 7.51 4.20 -27.74
CA ALA A 185 8.61 3.92 -26.82
C ALA A 185 8.10 3.25 -25.55
N ARG A 186 6.99 3.74 -24.99
CA ARG A 186 6.36 3.13 -23.82
C ARG A 186 5.93 1.69 -24.09
N ALA A 187 5.32 1.42 -25.25
CA ALA A 187 4.93 0.08 -25.68
C ALA A 187 6.14 -0.87 -25.85
N ALA A 188 7.26 -0.37 -26.40
CA ALA A 188 8.48 -1.17 -26.53
C ALA A 188 9.08 -1.53 -25.16
N LEU A 189 9.11 -0.58 -24.21
CA LEU A 189 9.57 -0.81 -22.85
C LEU A 189 8.66 -1.78 -22.10
N ALA A 190 7.33 -1.68 -22.27
CA ALA A 190 6.37 -2.59 -21.67
C ALA A 190 6.56 -4.03 -22.15
N ARG A 191 6.66 -4.25 -23.47
CA ARG A 191 6.95 -5.58 -24.03
C ARG A 191 8.26 -6.18 -23.52
N ALA A 192 9.28 -5.36 -23.32
CA ALA A 192 10.53 -5.84 -22.72
C ALA A 192 10.38 -6.26 -21.27
N LEU A 193 9.51 -5.58 -20.50
CA LEU A 193 9.17 -5.97 -19.12
C LEU A 193 8.37 -7.29 -19.07
N GLU A 194 7.44 -7.51 -19.99
CA GLU A 194 6.66 -8.76 -20.06
C GLU A 194 7.55 -9.99 -20.27
N GLN A 195 8.66 -9.83 -20.99
CA GLN A 195 9.65 -10.89 -21.21
C GLN A 195 10.57 -11.11 -19.99
N GLY A 196 10.54 -10.18 -19.03
CA GLY A 196 11.30 -10.27 -17.78
C GLY A 196 10.68 -11.21 -16.77
N ALA A 197 11.47 -11.63 -15.79
CA ALA A 197 11.00 -12.46 -14.68
C ALA A 197 10.35 -11.58 -13.58
N GLY A 198 9.21 -12.04 -13.05
CA GLY A 198 8.58 -11.48 -11.86
C GLY A 198 7.21 -10.84 -12.10
N ASP A 199 6.34 -10.95 -11.08
CA ASP A 199 4.96 -10.46 -11.14
C ASP A 199 4.89 -8.94 -11.21
N ASP A 200 5.76 -8.24 -10.50
CA ASP A 200 5.84 -6.78 -10.52
C ASP A 200 6.15 -6.24 -11.92
N ALA A 201 7.05 -6.90 -12.66
CA ALA A 201 7.37 -6.50 -14.04
C ALA A 201 6.16 -6.68 -14.96
N ARG A 202 5.42 -7.80 -14.83
CA ARG A 202 4.19 -8.07 -15.60
C ARG A 202 3.07 -7.09 -15.24
N GLU A 203 2.87 -6.79 -13.96
CA GLU A 203 1.90 -5.80 -13.52
C GLU A 203 2.20 -4.42 -14.13
N LEU A 204 3.46 -3.97 -14.08
CA LEU A 204 3.86 -2.69 -14.65
C LEU A 204 3.70 -2.66 -16.17
N ALA A 205 4.07 -3.74 -16.89
CA ALA A 205 3.91 -3.84 -18.34
C ALA A 205 2.43 -3.67 -18.74
N SER A 206 1.53 -4.40 -18.07
CA SER A 206 0.08 -4.29 -18.28
C SER A 206 -0.41 -2.85 -18.07
N ARG A 207 -0.02 -2.21 -16.98
CA ARG A 207 -0.40 -0.82 -16.68
C ARG A 207 0.20 0.20 -17.67
N MET A 208 1.41 -0.03 -18.17
CA MET A 208 2.03 0.83 -19.18
C MET A 208 1.30 0.77 -20.53
N LEU A 209 0.64 -0.34 -20.85
CA LEU A 209 -0.15 -0.54 -22.06
C LEU A 209 -1.61 -0.06 -21.90
N GLY A 210 -2.02 0.35 -20.71
CA GLY A 210 -3.39 0.77 -20.43
C GLY A 210 -4.38 -0.39 -20.31
N ALA A 211 -3.91 -1.61 -20.09
CA ALA A 211 -4.73 -2.78 -19.79
C ALA A 211 -5.06 -2.78 -18.28
N TYR A 212 -6.25 -2.28 -17.92
CA TYR A 212 -6.78 -2.23 -16.54
C TYR A 212 -7.98 -3.15 -16.39
#